data_36d5adfca24d39716c9947ee45fc04da
#
_entry.id   36d5adfca24d39716c9947ee45fc04da
#
_cell.length_a   1.000
_cell.length_b   1.000
_cell.length_c   1.000
_cell.angle_alpha   90.00
_cell.angle_beta   90.00
_cell.angle_gamma   90.00
#
_symmetry.space_group_name_H-M   'P 1'
#
loop_
_entity.id
_entity.type
_entity.pdbx_description
1 polymer ?
#
loop_
_entity_poly.entity_id
_entity_poly.type
_entity_poly.pdbx_seq_one_letter_code
_entity_poly.pdbx_strand_id
1 'polypeptide(L)'
;MLPRWLQQLQKMRKEEVMMLRSVIFDLDGLLIDSEVVSHQLMDELLRQYGYSLTKAEYARIYSGKTGIGNMTHMIETYHLPLTVAEGMAWEAKREAELLPTVRLKPGGAALLAWLKARGVTVVLATSSKRDRAVDILTRLGVVQYFDDMVFGTEIERGKPYPDIFLKAAEKAHAAPADCLVLEDSEAGIQAAHAAGIDVICVPDMKTPAEEFQQMTAAVLKSLDDVQAWLAQPAR
;
A
#
# COMPACT_ATOMS: atom_id res chain seq x y z
N MET A 1 17.45 -0.43 -41.26
CA MET A 1 16.09 0.14 -41.04
C MET A 1 15.12 -1.00 -40.94
N LEU A 2 14.27 -1.00 -39.88
CA LEU A 2 13.21 -2.00 -39.76
C LEU A 2 12.14 -1.78 -40.84
N PRO A 3 11.54 -2.84 -41.40
CA PRO A 3 10.46 -2.73 -42.38
C PRO A 3 9.30 -1.88 -41.85
N ARG A 4 8.64 -1.11 -42.72
CA ARG A 4 7.51 -0.24 -42.37
C ARG A 4 6.38 -0.94 -41.58
N TRP A 5 6.08 -2.20 -41.91
CA TRP A 5 5.07 -2.99 -41.21
C TRP A 5 5.48 -3.33 -39.76
N LEU A 6 6.78 -3.56 -39.51
CA LEU A 6 7.33 -3.79 -38.18
C LEU A 6 7.32 -2.49 -37.34
N GLN A 7 7.62 -1.34 -37.99
CA GLN A 7 7.48 -0.03 -37.35
C GLN A 7 6.03 0.29 -37.04
N GLN A 8 5.11 -0.13 -37.93
CA GLN A 8 3.66 0.04 -37.72
C GLN A 8 3.10 -0.89 -36.64
N LEU A 9 3.60 -2.15 -36.59
CA LEU A 9 3.31 -3.08 -35.48
C LEU A 9 3.91 -2.61 -34.14
N GLN A 10 5.11 -2.04 -34.18
CA GLN A 10 5.69 -1.43 -32.97
C GLN A 10 4.94 -0.16 -32.56
N LYS A 11 4.43 0.63 -33.52
CA LYS A 11 3.58 1.79 -33.27
C LYS A 11 2.20 1.37 -32.76
N MET A 12 1.56 0.36 -33.37
CA MET A 12 0.30 -0.22 -32.91
C MET A 12 0.47 -0.88 -31.53
N ARG A 13 1.55 -1.65 -31.29
CA ARG A 13 1.88 -2.12 -29.94
C ARG A 13 2.16 -0.98 -28.95
N LYS A 14 2.72 0.15 -29.41
CA LYS A 14 2.88 1.35 -28.56
C LYS A 14 1.56 2.08 -28.32
N GLU A 15 0.63 2.02 -29.22
CA GLU A 15 -0.73 2.61 -29.09
C GLU A 15 -1.70 1.65 -28.39
N GLU A 16 -1.51 0.31 -28.48
CA GLU A 16 -2.11 -0.71 -27.62
C GLU A 16 -1.42 -0.83 -26.25
N VAL A 17 -0.22 -0.31 -26.13
CA VAL A 17 0.58 -0.34 -24.91
C VAL A 17 -0.05 0.57 -23.87
N MET A 18 -0.75 -0.10 -22.95
CA MET A 18 -1.21 0.37 -21.68
C MET A 18 -2.14 1.57 -21.74
N MET A 19 -3.35 1.35 -22.17
CA MET A 19 -4.45 2.07 -21.55
C MET A 19 -4.54 1.57 -20.12
N LEU A 20 -3.81 2.22 -19.21
CA LEU A 20 -3.94 2.00 -17.78
C LEU A 20 -5.43 2.07 -17.42
N ARG A 21 -6.04 0.90 -17.20
CA ARG A 21 -7.47 0.79 -16.93
C ARG A 21 -7.77 0.97 -15.46
N SER A 22 -6.85 0.50 -14.61
CA SER A 22 -7.04 0.56 -13.17
C SER A 22 -5.76 0.88 -12.43
N VAL A 23 -5.90 1.67 -11.37
CA VAL A 23 -4.87 1.85 -10.35
C VAL A 23 -5.38 1.26 -9.04
N ILE A 24 -4.59 0.36 -8.49
CA ILE A 24 -4.88 -0.35 -7.24
C ILE A 24 -3.99 0.27 -6.15
N PHE A 25 -4.63 0.86 -5.16
CA PHE A 25 -3.94 1.51 -4.04
C PHE A 25 -3.85 0.58 -2.84
N ASP A 26 -2.67 0.46 -2.25
CA ASP A 26 -2.59 0.11 -0.85
C ASP A 26 -3.07 1.29 0.01
N LEU A 27 -3.27 1.06 1.31
CA LEU A 27 -3.76 2.06 2.26
C LEU A 27 -2.67 2.53 3.22
N ASP A 28 -2.21 1.59 4.06
CA ASP A 28 -1.39 1.88 5.22
C ASP A 28 0.07 2.12 4.81
N GLY A 29 0.62 3.30 5.11
CA GLY A 29 1.96 3.69 4.66
C GLY A 29 2.01 4.28 3.25
N LEU A 30 1.06 3.93 2.36
CA LEU A 30 0.99 4.49 1.01
C LEU A 30 0.08 5.72 0.91
N LEU A 31 -1.22 5.53 1.17
CA LEU A 31 -2.22 6.60 1.01
C LEU A 31 -2.40 7.38 2.30
N ILE A 32 -2.25 6.73 3.44
CA ILE A 32 -2.38 7.32 4.78
C ILE A 32 -1.10 7.17 5.59
N ASP A 33 -0.84 8.14 6.45
CA ASP A 33 0.30 8.18 7.36
C ASP A 33 -0.02 7.40 8.64
N SER A 34 -0.24 6.08 8.52
CA SER A 34 -0.59 5.19 9.62
C SER A 34 0.62 4.63 10.36
N GLU A 35 1.78 4.54 9.73
CA GLU A 35 3.01 4.04 10.34
C GLU A 35 3.47 4.90 11.53
N VAL A 36 3.20 6.22 11.50
CA VAL A 36 3.45 7.12 12.63
C VAL A 36 2.62 6.71 13.84
N VAL A 37 1.35 6.36 13.63
CA VAL A 37 0.45 5.89 14.69
C VAL A 37 0.88 4.52 15.19
N SER A 38 1.25 3.60 14.30
CA SER A 38 1.75 2.27 14.67
C SER A 38 3.01 2.36 15.52
N HIS A 39 3.96 3.21 15.15
CA HIS A 39 5.14 3.49 15.97
C HIS A 39 4.75 4.04 17.35
N GLN A 40 3.84 5.00 17.40
CA GLN A 40 3.39 5.60 18.67
C GLN A 40 2.76 4.55 19.58
N LEU A 41 1.89 3.68 19.05
CA LEU A 41 1.26 2.60 19.81
C LEU A 41 2.28 1.66 20.43
N MET A 42 3.26 1.22 19.64
CA MET A 42 4.29 0.32 20.12
C MET A 42 5.22 0.99 21.16
N ASP A 43 5.60 2.24 20.97
CA ASP A 43 6.40 3.00 21.94
C ASP A 43 5.62 3.24 23.25
N GLU A 44 4.33 3.59 23.17
CA GLU A 44 3.47 3.76 24.34
C GLU A 44 3.31 2.45 25.13
N LEU A 45 3.15 1.30 24.45
CA LEU A 45 3.07 0.01 25.12
C LEU A 45 4.40 -0.34 25.82
N LEU A 46 5.53 -0.18 25.13
CA LEU A 46 6.85 -0.43 25.69
C LEU A 46 7.17 0.46 26.90
N ARG A 47 6.77 1.72 26.87
CA ARG A 47 6.96 2.66 27.98
C ARG A 47 6.28 2.22 29.26
N GLN A 48 5.17 1.49 29.21
CA GLN A 48 4.52 0.94 30.40
C GLN A 48 5.41 -0.08 31.14
N TYR A 49 6.38 -0.65 30.44
CA TYR A 49 7.34 -1.62 30.99
C TYR A 49 8.76 -1.07 31.10
N GLY A 50 8.94 0.25 30.98
CA GLY A 50 10.25 0.91 31.16
C GLY A 50 11.17 0.88 29.92
N TYR A 51 10.65 0.49 28.76
CA TYR A 51 11.37 0.52 27.48
C TYR A 51 10.92 1.69 26.60
N SER A 52 11.64 1.93 25.52
CA SER A 52 11.26 2.90 24.49
C SER A 52 11.64 2.38 23.11
N LEU A 53 10.94 2.86 22.08
CA LEU A 53 11.18 2.49 20.69
C LEU A 53 11.39 3.75 19.85
N THR A 54 12.59 3.92 19.30
CA THR A 54 12.85 5.05 18.40
C THR A 54 12.22 4.81 17.02
N LYS A 55 11.91 5.89 16.29
CA LYS A 55 11.42 5.78 14.90
C LYS A 55 12.35 4.98 14.00
N ALA A 56 13.66 5.12 14.17
CA ALA A 56 14.65 4.40 13.38
C ALA A 56 14.62 2.88 13.66
N GLU A 57 14.45 2.48 14.91
CA GLU A 57 14.29 1.07 15.29
C GLU A 57 12.97 0.51 14.76
N TYR A 58 11.87 1.27 14.90
CA TYR A 58 10.58 0.90 14.36
C TYR A 58 10.67 0.66 12.85
N ALA A 59 11.18 1.62 12.09
CA ALA A 59 11.33 1.52 10.65
C ALA A 59 12.15 0.29 10.21
N ARG A 60 13.23 -0.01 10.95
CA ARG A 60 14.12 -1.14 10.65
C ARG A 60 13.52 -2.49 11.00
N ILE A 61 12.78 -2.59 12.10
CA ILE A 61 12.38 -3.87 12.70
C ILE A 61 10.92 -4.23 12.41
N TYR A 62 10.02 -3.25 12.43
CA TYR A 62 8.58 -3.44 12.52
C TYR A 62 7.79 -2.98 11.30
N SER A 63 8.23 -1.89 10.63
CA SER A 63 7.51 -1.32 9.48
C SER A 63 7.32 -2.33 8.34
N GLY A 64 6.14 -2.34 7.76
CA GLY A 64 5.77 -3.23 6.65
C GLY A 64 5.50 -4.69 7.06
N LYS A 65 5.41 -4.99 8.36
CA LYS A 65 5.11 -6.32 8.88
C LYS A 65 3.69 -6.39 9.47
N THR A 66 3.22 -7.62 9.72
CA THR A 66 1.89 -7.82 10.32
C THR A 66 1.86 -7.42 11.80
N GLY A 67 0.75 -6.84 12.28
CA GLY A 67 0.58 -6.43 13.68
C GLY A 67 0.81 -7.60 14.66
N ILE A 68 0.28 -8.81 14.35
CA ILE A 68 0.52 -9.99 15.18
C ILE A 68 2.01 -10.36 15.23
N GLY A 69 2.69 -10.35 14.09
CA GLY A 69 4.13 -10.62 14.03
C GLY A 69 4.94 -9.59 14.83
N ASN A 70 4.59 -8.33 14.71
CA ASN A 70 5.20 -7.24 15.46
C ASN A 70 4.99 -7.39 16.97
N MET A 71 3.75 -7.67 17.40
CA MET A 71 3.41 -7.88 18.80
C MET A 71 4.15 -9.09 19.38
N THR A 72 4.19 -10.21 18.65
CA THR A 72 4.95 -11.40 19.06
C THR A 72 6.42 -11.07 19.25
N HIS A 73 7.04 -10.45 18.26
CA HIS A 73 8.46 -10.07 18.31
C HIS A 73 8.76 -9.11 19.47
N MET A 74 7.90 -8.15 19.72
CA MET A 74 8.06 -7.19 20.81
C MET A 74 7.97 -7.88 22.18
N ILE A 75 6.99 -8.76 22.39
CA ILE A 75 6.82 -9.51 23.63
C ILE A 75 8.06 -10.37 23.91
N GLU A 76 8.55 -11.10 22.90
CA GLU A 76 9.72 -11.97 23.03
C GLU A 76 11.00 -11.16 23.28
N THR A 77 11.21 -10.06 22.52
CA THR A 77 12.43 -9.24 22.59
C THR A 77 12.57 -8.53 23.93
N TYR A 78 11.47 -7.98 24.45
CA TYR A 78 11.47 -7.19 25.70
C TYR A 78 10.98 -7.98 26.90
N HIS A 79 10.72 -9.30 26.75
CA HIS A 79 10.19 -10.17 27.79
C HIS A 79 8.98 -9.60 28.52
N LEU A 80 8.02 -9.06 27.74
CA LEU A 80 6.85 -8.42 28.29
C LEU A 80 5.93 -9.46 28.97
N PRO A 81 5.37 -9.15 30.16
CA PRO A 81 4.47 -10.05 30.86
C PRO A 81 3.03 -9.99 30.27
N LEU A 82 2.92 -10.20 28.96
CA LEU A 82 1.70 -10.14 28.17
C LEU A 82 1.61 -11.34 27.25
N THR A 83 0.40 -11.81 26.99
CA THR A 83 0.09 -12.62 25.83
C THR A 83 -0.06 -11.75 24.59
N VAL A 84 0.14 -12.32 23.40
CA VAL A 84 -0.12 -11.63 22.14
C VAL A 84 -1.56 -11.11 22.07
N ALA A 85 -2.53 -11.89 22.56
CA ALA A 85 -3.94 -11.49 22.57
C ALA A 85 -4.19 -10.24 23.45
N GLU A 86 -3.57 -10.15 24.63
CA GLU A 86 -3.66 -8.98 25.50
C GLU A 86 -3.00 -7.75 24.87
N GLY A 87 -1.82 -7.91 24.28
CA GLY A 87 -1.13 -6.84 23.58
C GLY A 87 -1.96 -6.29 22.40
N MET A 88 -2.49 -7.18 21.56
CA MET A 88 -3.37 -6.79 20.44
C MET A 88 -4.68 -6.14 20.90
N ALA A 89 -5.25 -6.58 22.02
CA ALA A 89 -6.46 -5.95 22.56
C ALA A 89 -6.17 -4.53 23.10
N TRP A 90 -5.03 -4.34 23.75
CA TRP A 90 -4.58 -3.01 24.19
C TRP A 90 -4.35 -2.09 22.98
N GLU A 91 -3.63 -2.59 21.98
CA GLU A 91 -3.33 -1.86 20.73
C GLU A 91 -4.62 -1.42 20.04
N ALA A 92 -5.57 -2.33 19.84
CA ALA A 92 -6.83 -2.02 19.17
C ALA A 92 -7.65 -0.94 19.91
N LYS A 93 -7.67 -0.97 21.25
CA LYS A 93 -8.33 0.06 22.06
C LYS A 93 -7.64 1.41 21.90
N ARG A 94 -6.32 1.43 21.97
CA ARG A 94 -5.54 2.67 21.88
C ARG A 94 -5.52 3.23 20.46
N GLU A 95 -5.47 2.36 19.46
CA GLU A 95 -5.58 2.76 18.05
C GLU A 95 -6.87 3.54 17.79
N ALA A 96 -8.01 3.07 18.30
CA ALA A 96 -9.29 3.75 18.12
C ALA A 96 -9.26 5.21 18.60
N GLU A 97 -8.46 5.53 19.63
CA GLU A 97 -8.29 6.90 20.13
C GLU A 97 -7.36 7.73 19.23
N LEU A 98 -6.41 7.10 18.54
CA LEU A 98 -5.40 7.75 17.68
C LEU A 98 -5.84 7.83 16.22
N LEU A 99 -6.74 6.96 15.74
CA LEU A 99 -7.24 6.99 14.37
C LEU A 99 -7.66 8.38 13.87
N PRO A 100 -8.28 9.26 14.67
CA PRO A 100 -8.61 10.63 14.25
C PRO A 100 -7.38 11.49 13.88
N THR A 101 -6.19 11.11 14.31
CA THR A 101 -4.95 11.84 14.00
C THR A 101 -4.33 11.45 12.66
N VAL A 102 -4.69 10.28 12.11
CA VAL A 102 -4.21 9.81 10.79
C VAL A 102 -4.56 10.82 9.70
N ARG A 103 -3.63 11.08 8.80
CA ARG A 103 -3.77 12.03 7.68
C ARG A 103 -3.50 11.32 6.35
N LEU A 104 -3.97 11.93 5.26
CA LEU A 104 -3.54 11.54 3.91
C LEU A 104 -2.06 11.90 3.73
N LYS A 105 -1.35 11.05 3.03
CA LYS A 105 -0.01 11.38 2.54
C LYS A 105 -0.09 12.49 1.48
N PRO A 106 0.95 13.34 1.36
CA PRO A 106 1.01 14.39 0.35
C PRO A 106 0.74 13.85 -1.05
N GLY A 107 -0.08 14.56 -1.83
CA GLY A 107 -0.46 14.15 -3.19
C GLY A 107 -1.62 13.17 -3.27
N GLY A 108 -1.99 12.46 -2.19
CA GLY A 108 -2.97 11.37 -2.23
C GLY A 108 -4.34 11.80 -2.78
N ALA A 109 -4.94 12.85 -2.21
CA ALA A 109 -6.23 13.34 -2.70
C ALA A 109 -6.16 13.88 -4.14
N ALA A 110 -5.06 14.57 -4.49
CA ALA A 110 -4.86 15.11 -5.83
C ALA A 110 -4.73 14.00 -6.87
N LEU A 111 -3.95 12.95 -6.58
CA LEU A 111 -3.78 11.80 -7.47
C LEU A 111 -5.11 11.05 -7.67
N LEU A 112 -5.86 10.78 -6.60
CA LEU A 112 -7.18 10.13 -6.69
C LEU A 112 -8.14 10.93 -7.59
N ALA A 113 -8.27 12.23 -7.36
CA ALA A 113 -9.11 13.11 -8.18
C ALA A 113 -8.63 13.15 -9.64
N TRP A 114 -7.31 13.18 -9.87
CA TRP A 114 -6.69 13.20 -11.20
C TRP A 114 -6.98 11.92 -11.99
N LEU A 115 -6.91 10.75 -11.35
CA LEU A 115 -7.24 9.45 -11.96
C LEU A 115 -8.72 9.37 -12.33
N LYS A 116 -9.61 9.76 -11.42
CA LYS A 116 -11.07 9.77 -11.67
C LYS A 116 -11.45 10.69 -12.82
N ALA A 117 -10.85 11.87 -12.92
CA ALA A 117 -11.10 12.80 -14.02
C ALA A 117 -10.69 12.24 -15.41
N ARG A 118 -9.87 11.18 -15.43
CA ARG A 118 -9.41 10.46 -16.64
C ARG A 118 -10.17 9.17 -16.92
N GLY A 119 -11.16 8.85 -16.10
CA GLY A 119 -11.94 7.61 -16.23
C GLY A 119 -11.18 6.35 -15.85
N VAL A 120 -10.07 6.49 -15.10
CA VAL A 120 -9.30 5.35 -14.57
C VAL A 120 -10.09 4.74 -13.40
N THR A 121 -10.27 3.43 -13.41
CA THR A 121 -10.85 2.70 -12.28
C THR A 121 -9.88 2.69 -11.10
N VAL A 122 -10.34 3.07 -9.93
CA VAL A 122 -9.54 3.14 -8.72
C VAL A 122 -10.04 2.11 -7.72
N VAL A 123 -9.18 1.17 -7.32
CA VAL A 123 -9.52 0.12 -6.35
C VAL A 123 -8.59 0.18 -5.15
N LEU A 124 -9.15 0.03 -3.96
CA LEU A 124 -8.36 -0.15 -2.74
C LEU A 124 -8.04 -1.64 -2.54
N ALA A 125 -6.80 -1.96 -2.16
CA ALA A 125 -6.38 -3.32 -1.81
C ALA A 125 -5.53 -3.29 -0.53
N THR A 126 -6.16 -3.45 0.63
CA THR A 126 -5.51 -3.30 1.93
C THR A 126 -5.62 -4.54 2.80
N SER A 127 -4.58 -4.82 3.57
CA SER A 127 -4.60 -5.85 4.63
C SER A 127 -5.46 -5.45 5.83
N SER A 128 -5.86 -4.20 5.92
CA SER A 128 -6.72 -3.67 6.99
C SER A 128 -8.14 -4.23 6.93
N LYS A 129 -8.82 -4.22 8.08
CA LYS A 129 -10.24 -4.57 8.17
C LYS A 129 -11.10 -3.49 7.48
N ARG A 130 -12.23 -3.93 6.91
CA ARG A 130 -13.17 -3.06 6.19
C ARG A 130 -13.58 -1.84 7.00
N ASP A 131 -14.06 -2.05 8.23
CA ASP A 131 -14.62 -0.96 9.05
C ASP A 131 -13.55 0.11 9.34
N ARG A 132 -12.32 -0.30 9.68
CA ARG A 132 -11.19 0.60 9.89
C ARG A 132 -10.86 1.43 8.63
N ALA A 133 -10.71 0.76 7.50
CA ALA A 133 -10.33 1.42 6.26
C ALA A 133 -11.41 2.40 5.78
N VAL A 134 -12.67 1.97 5.78
CA VAL A 134 -13.81 2.80 5.31
C VAL A 134 -14.01 4.00 6.24
N ASP A 135 -13.91 3.84 7.56
CA ASP A 135 -14.01 4.94 8.52
C ASP A 135 -12.93 6.01 8.25
N ILE A 136 -11.67 5.58 8.14
CA ILE A 136 -10.55 6.50 7.85
C ILE A 136 -10.77 7.23 6.53
N LEU A 137 -11.07 6.52 5.43
CA LEU A 137 -11.25 7.12 4.11
C LEU A 137 -12.45 8.08 4.06
N THR A 138 -13.54 7.74 4.78
CA THR A 138 -14.73 8.60 4.89
C THR A 138 -14.39 9.88 5.64
N ARG A 139 -13.73 9.77 6.78
CA ARG A 139 -13.29 10.92 7.58
C ARG A 139 -12.31 11.83 6.82
N LEU A 140 -11.44 11.23 6.01
CA LEU A 140 -10.48 11.97 5.17
C LEU A 140 -11.13 12.52 3.89
N GLY A 141 -12.39 12.22 3.61
CA GLY A 141 -13.14 12.74 2.46
C GLY A 141 -12.67 12.19 1.12
N VAL A 142 -12.16 10.95 1.07
CA VAL A 142 -11.63 10.35 -0.16
C VAL A 142 -12.27 9.00 -0.53
N VAL A 143 -13.16 8.46 0.30
CA VAL A 143 -13.82 7.17 0.05
C VAL A 143 -14.56 7.12 -1.29
N GLN A 144 -15.13 8.24 -1.75
CA GLN A 144 -15.89 8.37 -3.00
C GLN A 144 -15.03 8.24 -4.27
N TYR A 145 -13.71 8.27 -4.15
CA TYR A 145 -12.83 8.09 -5.31
C TYR A 145 -12.61 6.63 -5.66
N PHE A 146 -12.91 5.70 -4.74
CA PHE A 146 -12.75 4.28 -4.98
C PHE A 146 -14.00 3.68 -5.62
N ASP A 147 -13.83 3.00 -6.75
CA ASP A 147 -14.89 2.27 -7.44
C ASP A 147 -15.19 0.95 -6.74
N ASP A 148 -14.17 0.30 -6.16
CA ASP A 148 -14.31 -0.90 -5.33
C ASP A 148 -13.16 -1.00 -4.32
N MET A 149 -13.28 -1.95 -3.38
CA MET A 149 -12.32 -2.18 -2.31
C MET A 149 -12.17 -3.67 -2.03
N VAL A 150 -10.94 -4.10 -1.72
CA VAL A 150 -10.60 -5.46 -1.25
C VAL A 150 -9.90 -5.35 0.08
N PHE A 151 -10.33 -6.15 1.04
CA PHE A 151 -9.81 -6.14 2.41
C PHE A 151 -9.14 -7.48 2.74
N GLY A 152 -8.20 -7.46 3.67
CA GLY A 152 -7.48 -8.66 4.10
C GLY A 152 -8.36 -9.81 4.56
N THR A 153 -9.57 -9.52 5.04
CA THR A 153 -10.56 -10.54 5.46
C THR A 153 -11.29 -11.20 4.29
N GLU A 154 -11.11 -10.73 3.06
CA GLU A 154 -11.79 -11.23 1.85
C GLU A 154 -10.90 -12.19 1.04
N ILE A 155 -9.67 -12.42 1.47
CA ILE A 155 -8.67 -13.26 0.78
C ILE A 155 -8.19 -14.37 1.69
N GLU A 156 -7.69 -15.45 1.08
CA GLU A 156 -7.18 -16.60 1.82
C GLU A 156 -5.75 -16.33 2.34
N ARG A 157 -4.88 -15.77 1.48
CA ARG A 157 -3.48 -15.52 1.79
C ARG A 157 -3.17 -14.05 1.63
N GLY A 158 -2.72 -13.41 2.71
CA GLY A 158 -2.26 -12.02 2.69
C GLY A 158 -0.94 -11.82 1.93
N LYS A 159 -0.55 -10.57 1.70
CA LYS A 159 0.77 -10.20 1.15
C LYS A 159 1.88 -10.93 1.92
N PRO A 160 2.87 -11.54 1.28
CA PRO A 160 3.29 -11.35 -0.11
C PRO A 160 2.60 -12.23 -1.18
N TYR A 161 1.55 -12.96 -0.86
CA TYR A 161 0.79 -13.72 -1.85
C TYR A 161 -0.06 -12.78 -2.73
N PRO A 162 -0.29 -13.13 -4.02
CA PRO A 162 -0.92 -12.24 -5.00
C PRO A 162 -2.42 -12.04 -4.82
N ASP A 163 -3.05 -12.80 -3.94
CA ASP A 163 -4.50 -13.01 -3.85
C ASP A 163 -5.27 -11.67 -3.78
N ILE A 164 -4.78 -10.71 -3.01
CA ILE A 164 -5.44 -9.42 -2.84
C ILE A 164 -5.44 -8.57 -4.12
N PHE A 165 -4.33 -8.57 -4.85
CA PHE A 165 -4.21 -7.79 -6.07
C PHE A 165 -4.91 -8.45 -7.26
N LEU A 166 -4.90 -9.79 -7.34
CA LEU A 166 -5.71 -10.52 -8.32
C LEU A 166 -7.19 -10.24 -8.12
N LYS A 167 -7.67 -10.27 -6.87
CA LYS A 167 -9.06 -9.93 -6.54
C LYS A 167 -9.38 -8.46 -6.85
N ALA A 168 -8.44 -7.55 -6.63
CA ALA A 168 -8.61 -6.15 -6.97
C ALA A 168 -8.71 -5.93 -8.48
N ALA A 169 -7.91 -6.62 -9.29
CA ALA A 169 -7.98 -6.60 -10.74
C ALA A 169 -9.31 -7.18 -11.27
N GLU A 170 -9.81 -8.27 -10.65
CA GLU A 170 -11.14 -8.82 -10.94
C GLU A 170 -12.24 -7.79 -10.69
N LYS A 171 -12.24 -7.13 -9.52
CA LYS A 171 -13.20 -6.07 -9.18
C LYS A 171 -13.09 -4.84 -10.07
N ALA A 172 -11.89 -4.55 -10.56
CA ALA A 172 -11.67 -3.50 -11.55
C ALA A 172 -12.15 -3.87 -12.96
N HIS A 173 -12.56 -5.11 -13.19
CA HIS A 173 -12.86 -5.66 -14.52
C HIS A 173 -11.71 -5.45 -15.51
N ALA A 174 -10.48 -5.58 -15.05
CA ALA A 174 -9.26 -5.36 -15.83
C ALA A 174 -8.33 -6.59 -15.76
N ALA A 175 -7.60 -6.83 -16.85
CA ALA A 175 -6.54 -7.82 -16.79
C ALA A 175 -5.38 -7.32 -15.90
N PRO A 176 -4.62 -8.21 -15.23
CA PRO A 176 -3.45 -7.79 -14.45
C PRO A 176 -2.51 -6.85 -15.20
N ALA A 177 -2.24 -7.12 -16.49
CA ALA A 177 -1.38 -6.28 -17.33
C ALA A 177 -1.95 -4.87 -17.63
N ASP A 178 -3.25 -4.63 -17.41
CA ASP A 178 -3.90 -3.34 -17.59
C ASP A 178 -4.02 -2.56 -16.25
N CYS A 179 -3.49 -3.13 -15.16
CA CYS A 179 -3.49 -2.56 -13.82
C CYS A 179 -2.12 -2.03 -13.43
N LEU A 180 -2.13 -1.09 -12.49
CA LEU A 180 -0.93 -0.61 -11.79
C LEU A 180 -1.19 -0.63 -10.29
N VAL A 181 -0.29 -1.24 -9.52
CA VAL A 181 -0.32 -1.18 -8.06
C VAL A 181 0.52 -0.02 -7.56
N LEU A 182 0.02 0.71 -6.57
CA LEU A 182 0.80 1.64 -5.76
C LEU A 182 0.97 1.04 -4.36
N GLU A 183 2.20 0.98 -3.88
CA GLU A 183 2.61 0.28 -2.66
C GLU A 183 3.79 0.96 -1.98
N ASP A 184 3.98 0.71 -0.68
CA ASP A 184 5.10 1.22 0.11
C ASP A 184 6.02 0.10 0.64
N SER A 185 5.53 -1.14 0.69
CA SER A 185 6.14 -2.26 1.42
C SER A 185 6.75 -3.34 0.51
N GLU A 186 7.78 -4.03 1.03
CA GLU A 186 8.41 -5.17 0.33
C GLU A 186 7.40 -6.33 0.10
N ALA A 187 6.54 -6.59 1.07
CA ALA A 187 5.52 -7.63 0.95
C ALA A 187 4.48 -7.32 -0.13
N GLY A 188 4.09 -6.05 -0.26
CA GLY A 188 3.16 -5.63 -1.30
C GLY A 188 3.79 -5.61 -2.68
N ILE A 189 5.06 -5.19 -2.81
CA ILE A 189 5.81 -5.30 -4.06
C ILE A 189 5.86 -6.74 -4.55
N GLN A 190 6.20 -7.69 -3.67
CA GLN A 190 6.21 -9.12 -4.00
C GLN A 190 4.83 -9.62 -4.44
N ALA A 191 3.77 -9.21 -3.72
CA ALA A 191 2.40 -9.60 -4.05
C ALA A 191 1.96 -9.10 -5.42
N ALA A 192 2.27 -7.83 -5.77
CA ALA A 192 1.96 -7.25 -7.08
C ALA A 192 2.74 -7.95 -8.20
N HIS A 193 4.04 -8.16 -8.00
CA HIS A 193 4.90 -8.88 -8.94
C HIS A 193 4.40 -10.32 -9.17
N ALA A 194 4.04 -11.04 -8.10
CA ALA A 194 3.47 -12.40 -8.20
C ALA A 194 2.08 -12.42 -8.87
N ALA A 195 1.32 -11.33 -8.81
CA ALA A 195 0.06 -11.15 -9.53
C ALA A 195 0.26 -10.83 -11.03
N GLY A 196 1.48 -10.56 -11.49
CA GLY A 196 1.77 -10.10 -12.84
C GLY A 196 1.27 -8.68 -13.10
N ILE A 197 1.23 -7.84 -12.07
CA ILE A 197 0.81 -6.44 -12.13
C ILE A 197 2.02 -5.56 -11.89
N ASP A 198 2.21 -4.56 -12.75
CA ASP A 198 3.24 -3.54 -12.54
C ASP A 198 2.99 -2.79 -11.23
N VAL A 199 4.08 -2.47 -10.52
CA VAL A 199 4.00 -1.76 -9.23
C VAL A 199 4.93 -0.56 -9.20
N ILE A 200 4.41 0.57 -8.72
CA ILE A 200 5.22 1.72 -8.32
C ILE A 200 5.31 1.71 -6.79
N CYS A 201 6.54 1.75 -6.29
CA CYS A 201 6.77 1.87 -4.86
C CYS A 201 6.92 3.34 -4.46
N VAL A 202 6.18 3.75 -3.42
CA VAL A 202 6.34 5.02 -2.72
C VAL A 202 6.69 4.71 -1.26
N PRO A 203 7.97 4.57 -0.93
CA PRO A 203 8.40 4.14 0.41
C PRO A 203 7.90 5.06 1.50
N ASP A 204 7.49 4.48 2.62
CA ASP A 204 7.15 5.24 3.83
C ASP A 204 8.39 5.39 4.74
N MET A 205 8.49 4.59 5.80
CA MET A 205 9.57 4.72 6.78
C MET A 205 10.87 4.03 6.36
N LYS A 206 10.78 3.06 5.43
CA LYS A 206 11.92 2.26 4.97
C LYS A 206 11.93 2.16 3.45
N THR A 207 13.05 2.49 2.83
CA THR A 207 13.25 2.15 1.41
C THR A 207 13.40 0.63 1.28
N PRO A 208 12.65 -0.02 0.37
CA PRO A 208 12.79 -1.46 0.11
C PRO A 208 14.23 -1.84 -0.29
N ALA A 209 14.64 -3.07 0.03
CA ALA A 209 15.92 -3.60 -0.40
C ALA A 209 15.99 -3.66 -1.94
N GLU A 210 17.22 -3.65 -2.49
CA GLU A 210 17.45 -3.54 -3.93
C GLU A 210 16.75 -4.65 -4.73
N GLU A 211 16.68 -5.85 -4.19
CA GLU A 211 15.99 -6.98 -4.82
C GLU A 211 14.50 -6.73 -5.05
N PHE A 212 13.83 -6.01 -4.14
CA PHE A 212 12.42 -5.62 -4.30
C PHE A 212 12.27 -4.41 -5.22
N GLN A 213 13.21 -3.47 -5.18
CA GLN A 213 13.19 -2.34 -6.11
C GLN A 213 13.27 -2.80 -7.58
N GLN A 214 14.01 -3.88 -7.87
CA GLN A 214 14.10 -4.48 -9.21
C GLN A 214 12.78 -5.10 -9.70
N MET A 215 11.82 -5.36 -8.80
CA MET A 215 10.48 -5.84 -9.14
C MET A 215 9.51 -4.69 -9.44
N THR A 216 9.92 -3.44 -9.31
CA THR A 216 9.04 -2.27 -9.49
C THR A 216 9.25 -1.58 -10.82
N ALA A 217 8.20 -0.99 -11.38
CA ALA A 217 8.29 -0.10 -12.53
C ALA A 217 9.01 1.22 -12.19
N ALA A 218 8.88 1.68 -10.94
CA ALA A 218 9.57 2.84 -10.38
C ALA A 218 9.54 2.81 -8.85
N VAL A 219 10.56 3.47 -8.25
CA VAL A 219 10.54 3.86 -6.83
C VAL A 219 10.50 5.38 -6.80
N LEU A 220 9.41 5.94 -6.29
CA LEU A 220 9.14 7.38 -6.28
C LEU A 220 9.06 7.90 -4.84
N LYS A 221 9.22 9.20 -4.64
CA LYS A 221 9.30 9.78 -3.30
C LYS A 221 7.95 10.15 -2.70
N SER A 222 6.94 10.36 -3.55
CA SER A 222 5.62 10.83 -3.13
C SER A 222 4.53 10.47 -4.14
N LEU A 223 3.26 10.57 -3.74
CA LEU A 223 2.13 10.42 -4.64
C LEU A 223 2.01 11.56 -5.66
N ASP A 224 2.60 12.73 -5.39
CA ASP A 224 2.75 13.80 -6.39
C ASP A 224 3.68 13.37 -7.53
N ASP A 225 4.78 12.67 -7.19
CA ASP A 225 5.71 12.13 -8.19
C ASP A 225 5.06 11.02 -9.02
N VAL A 226 4.16 10.22 -8.42
CA VAL A 226 3.36 9.21 -9.16
C VAL A 226 2.48 9.90 -10.20
N GLN A 227 1.78 10.97 -9.83
CA GLN A 227 0.97 11.72 -10.79
C GLN A 227 1.83 12.28 -11.92
N ALA A 228 2.99 12.84 -11.60
CA ALA A 228 3.92 13.37 -12.60
C ALA A 228 4.47 12.27 -13.51
N TRP A 229 4.75 11.08 -12.98
CA TRP A 229 5.21 9.92 -13.73
C TRP A 229 4.14 9.41 -14.70
N LEU A 230 2.88 9.27 -14.23
CA LEU A 230 1.75 8.84 -15.05
C LEU A 230 1.33 9.86 -16.12
N ALA A 231 1.60 11.15 -15.89
CA ALA A 231 1.31 12.21 -16.85
C ALA A 231 2.30 12.28 -18.02
N GLN A 232 3.44 11.58 -17.94
CA GLN A 232 4.41 11.55 -19.04
C GLN A 232 3.88 10.72 -20.20
N PRO A 233 4.07 11.17 -21.47
CA PRO A 233 3.74 10.35 -22.60
C PRO A 233 4.57 9.05 -22.56
N ALA A 234 3.95 7.93 -22.93
CA ALA A 234 4.64 6.64 -23.00
C ALA A 234 5.93 6.79 -23.83
N ARG A 235 7.06 6.49 -23.20
CA ARG A 235 8.39 6.53 -23.84
C ARG A 235 8.61 5.37 -24.79
#